data_6655446dab5c21f9319c9b9407a2af98
#
_entry.id   6655446dab5c21f9319c9b9407a2af98
#
_cell.length_a   1.000
_cell.length_b   1.000
_cell.length_c   1.000
_cell.angle_alpha   90.00
_cell.angle_beta   90.00
_cell.angle_gamma   90.00
#
_symmetry.space_group_name_H-M   'P 1'
#
loop_
_entity.id
_entity.type
_entity.pdbx_description
1 polymer ?
#
loop_
_entity_poly.entity_id
_entity_poly.type
_entity_poly.pdbx_seq_one_letter_code
_entity_poly.pdbx_strand_id
1 'polypeptide(L)'
;QDKGPSDPQIAGIVVTANSIDIDAGKLAKSRTKNKEVSKFAQLMITDHTAVNKQAGALAKKLKVKPADSDTSKSLKAGAADNMKNLKGLKGAAFDKAYVDHEVAYHQAVLDAIDKVLIPNAQNAELKGLIVKVRPAIAAHLEHAKMVQSDLAKK
;
A
#
# COMPACT_ATOMS: atom_id res chain seq x y z
N GLN A 1 21.49 5.40 19.33
CA GLN A 1 21.12 6.35 18.30
C GLN A 1 20.32 5.66 17.20
N ASP A 2 19.07 6.07 17.06
CA ASP A 2 18.20 5.45 16.09
C ASP A 2 18.58 5.85 14.67
N LYS A 3 18.98 4.87 13.93
CA LYS A 3 19.16 5.02 12.50
C LYS A 3 17.87 4.55 11.83
N GLY A 4 17.45 5.28 10.85
CA GLY A 4 16.33 4.85 10.05
C GLY A 4 16.63 3.55 9.32
N PRO A 5 15.67 3.01 8.58
CA PRO A 5 15.88 1.75 7.87
C PRO A 5 17.00 1.85 6.82
N SER A 6 17.68 0.75 6.63
CA SER A 6 18.70 0.61 5.58
C SER A 6 18.02 0.47 4.21
N ASP A 7 18.80 0.61 3.13
CA ASP A 7 18.23 0.40 1.78
C ASP A 7 17.56 -0.97 1.61
N PRO A 8 18.16 -2.10 2.06
CA PRO A 8 17.43 -3.37 1.99
C PRO A 8 16.10 -3.34 2.77
N GLN A 9 16.07 -2.69 3.92
CA GLN A 9 14.85 -2.57 4.71
C GLN A 9 13.83 -1.66 4.03
N ILE A 10 14.29 -0.57 3.40
CA ILE A 10 13.41 0.32 2.63
C ILE A 10 12.78 -0.46 1.46
N ALA A 11 13.58 -1.22 0.73
CA ALA A 11 13.07 -2.07 -0.34
C ALA A 11 12.03 -3.05 0.19
N GLY A 12 12.29 -3.65 1.35
CA GLY A 12 11.35 -4.55 2.02
C GLY A 12 10.04 -3.87 2.40
N ILE A 13 10.11 -2.64 2.89
CA ILE A 13 8.92 -1.85 3.24
C ILE A 13 8.08 -1.59 2.00
N VAL A 14 8.71 -1.15 0.90
CA VAL A 14 8.01 -0.86 -0.36
C VAL A 14 7.30 -2.10 -0.89
N VAL A 15 8.01 -3.22 -0.97
CA VAL A 15 7.43 -4.47 -1.49
C VAL A 15 6.30 -4.95 -0.58
N THR A 16 6.49 -4.89 0.74
CA THR A 16 5.47 -5.32 1.71
C THR A 16 4.21 -4.46 1.60
N ALA A 17 4.38 -3.14 1.55
CA ALA A 17 3.24 -2.22 1.47
C ALA A 17 2.41 -2.47 0.20
N ASN A 18 3.08 -2.68 -0.93
CA ASN A 18 2.39 -2.99 -2.19
C ASN A 18 1.67 -4.33 -2.14
N SER A 19 2.33 -5.35 -1.61
CA SER A 19 1.75 -6.71 -1.52
C SER A 19 0.51 -6.73 -0.65
N ILE A 20 0.53 -6.00 0.47
CA ILE A 20 -0.62 -5.87 1.36
C ILE A 20 -1.82 -5.30 0.60
N ASP A 21 -1.60 -4.25 -0.17
CA ASP A 21 -2.70 -3.60 -0.87
C ASP A 21 -3.21 -4.42 -2.04
N ILE A 22 -2.33 -5.16 -2.70
CA ILE A 22 -2.71 -6.11 -3.75
C ILE A 22 -3.64 -7.18 -3.16
N ASP A 23 -3.27 -7.75 -2.02
CA ASP A 23 -4.07 -8.81 -1.39
C ASP A 23 -5.43 -8.28 -0.93
N ALA A 24 -5.47 -7.11 -0.33
CA ALA A 24 -6.73 -6.47 0.08
C ALA A 24 -7.62 -6.19 -1.14
N GLY A 25 -7.02 -5.71 -2.22
CA GLY A 25 -7.74 -5.46 -3.48
C GLY A 25 -8.35 -6.73 -4.07
N LYS A 26 -7.59 -7.82 -4.06
CA LYS A 26 -8.10 -9.11 -4.55
C LYS A 26 -9.28 -9.60 -3.73
N LEU A 27 -9.21 -9.47 -2.40
CA LEU A 27 -10.34 -9.83 -1.54
C LEU A 27 -11.54 -8.96 -1.84
N ALA A 28 -11.33 -7.65 -1.96
CA ALA A 28 -12.42 -6.71 -2.26
C ALA A 28 -13.11 -7.05 -3.58
N LYS A 29 -12.35 -7.32 -4.64
CA LYS A 29 -12.92 -7.70 -5.93
C LYS A 29 -13.77 -8.97 -5.83
N SER A 30 -13.34 -9.92 -5.01
CA SER A 30 -14.05 -11.19 -4.87
C SER A 30 -15.35 -11.05 -4.07
N ARG A 31 -15.48 -9.99 -3.28
CA ARG A 31 -16.58 -9.83 -2.33
C ARG A 31 -17.55 -8.72 -2.66
N THR A 32 -17.09 -7.61 -3.22
CA THR A 32 -17.95 -6.45 -3.46
C THR A 32 -18.86 -6.67 -4.66
N LYS A 33 -20.08 -6.12 -4.56
CA LYS A 33 -21.00 -6.00 -5.68
C LYS A 33 -21.10 -4.56 -6.15
N ASN A 34 -20.43 -3.64 -5.47
CA ASN A 34 -20.41 -2.23 -5.83
C ASN A 34 -19.39 -2.02 -6.95
N LYS A 35 -19.85 -1.47 -8.08
CA LYS A 35 -18.98 -1.30 -9.27
C LYS A 35 -17.84 -0.34 -9.02
N GLU A 36 -18.08 0.73 -8.27
CA GLU A 36 -17.05 1.72 -7.96
C GLU A 36 -15.96 1.13 -7.08
N VAL A 37 -16.35 0.37 -6.05
CA VAL A 37 -15.40 -0.32 -5.17
C VAL A 37 -14.59 -1.36 -5.96
N SER A 38 -15.26 -2.11 -6.84
CA SER A 38 -14.59 -3.12 -7.67
C SER A 38 -13.55 -2.48 -8.60
N LYS A 39 -13.88 -1.35 -9.22
CA LYS A 39 -12.93 -0.63 -10.08
C LYS A 39 -11.75 -0.10 -9.30
N PHE A 40 -12.00 0.46 -8.12
CA PHE A 40 -10.94 0.95 -7.24
C PHE A 40 -10.01 -0.19 -6.83
N ALA A 41 -10.58 -1.33 -6.41
CA ALA A 41 -9.79 -2.50 -6.02
C ALA A 41 -8.93 -3.01 -7.18
N GLN A 42 -9.48 -3.05 -8.39
CA GLN A 42 -8.71 -3.46 -9.56
C GLN A 42 -7.55 -2.50 -9.83
N LEU A 43 -7.78 -1.21 -9.67
CA LEU A 43 -6.73 -0.20 -9.83
C LEU A 43 -5.60 -0.43 -8.82
N MET A 44 -5.96 -0.74 -7.57
CA MET A 44 -4.95 -1.04 -6.54
C MET A 44 -4.12 -2.26 -6.92
N ILE A 45 -4.76 -3.32 -7.40
CA ILE A 45 -4.07 -4.53 -7.84
C ILE A 45 -3.10 -4.20 -8.97
N THR A 46 -3.58 -3.50 -9.99
CA THR A 46 -2.80 -3.19 -11.20
C THR A 46 -1.62 -2.28 -10.87
N ASP A 47 -1.88 -1.17 -10.19
CA ASP A 47 -0.84 -0.16 -9.93
C ASP A 47 0.21 -0.66 -8.95
N HIS A 48 -0.22 -1.32 -7.86
CA HIS A 48 0.74 -1.83 -6.87
C HIS A 48 1.55 -3.00 -7.40
N THR A 49 0.97 -3.82 -8.28
CA THR A 49 1.71 -4.88 -8.95
C THR A 49 2.81 -4.30 -9.83
N ALA A 50 2.50 -3.23 -10.57
CA ALA A 50 3.48 -2.55 -11.41
C ALA A 50 4.64 -1.98 -10.58
N VAL A 51 4.33 -1.36 -9.45
CA VAL A 51 5.36 -0.82 -8.55
C VAL A 51 6.22 -1.94 -7.99
N ASN A 52 5.62 -3.06 -7.58
CA ASN A 52 6.38 -4.21 -7.06
C ASN A 52 7.32 -4.78 -8.13
N LYS A 53 6.89 -4.80 -9.37
CA LYS A 53 7.74 -5.22 -10.48
C LYS A 53 8.95 -4.31 -10.63
N GLN A 54 8.72 -3.00 -10.59
CA GLN A 54 9.79 -2.00 -10.68
C GLN A 54 10.74 -2.10 -9.48
N ALA A 55 10.19 -2.23 -8.28
CA ALA A 55 10.98 -2.34 -7.06
C ALA A 55 11.83 -3.61 -7.06
N GLY A 56 11.26 -4.74 -7.50
CA GLY A 56 11.98 -6.00 -7.59
C GLY A 56 13.11 -5.95 -8.61
N ALA A 57 12.84 -5.36 -9.78
CA ALA A 57 13.85 -5.19 -10.83
C ALA A 57 15.00 -4.29 -10.34
N LEU A 58 14.67 -3.20 -9.66
CA LEU A 58 15.68 -2.30 -9.13
C LEU A 58 16.51 -2.96 -8.05
N ALA A 59 15.87 -3.69 -7.12
CA ALA A 59 16.58 -4.40 -6.07
C ALA A 59 17.57 -5.40 -6.66
N LYS A 60 17.17 -6.11 -7.69
CA LYS A 60 18.02 -7.06 -8.39
C LYS A 60 19.21 -6.35 -9.06
N LYS A 61 18.94 -5.25 -9.75
CA LYS A 61 19.97 -4.45 -10.40
C LYS A 61 21.01 -3.94 -9.40
N LEU A 62 20.56 -3.46 -8.25
CA LEU A 62 21.42 -2.92 -7.20
C LEU A 62 22.03 -4.00 -6.30
N LYS A 63 21.65 -5.26 -6.51
CA LYS A 63 22.06 -6.39 -5.67
C LYS A 63 21.67 -6.17 -4.20
N VAL A 64 20.52 -5.54 -3.99
CA VAL A 64 19.94 -5.29 -2.69
C VAL A 64 18.84 -6.32 -2.46
N LYS A 65 18.93 -7.06 -1.37
CA LYS A 65 17.92 -8.04 -1.01
C LYS A 65 16.93 -7.41 -0.05
N PRO A 66 15.62 -7.32 -0.42
CA PRO A 66 14.65 -6.75 0.52
C PRO A 66 14.70 -7.45 1.86
N ALA A 67 14.75 -6.66 2.93
CA ALA A 67 14.87 -7.18 4.29
C ALA A 67 13.73 -6.68 5.17
N ASP A 68 13.43 -7.45 6.21
CA ASP A 68 12.42 -7.05 7.18
C ASP A 68 12.95 -5.93 8.08
N SER A 69 12.00 -5.18 8.64
CA SER A 69 12.25 -4.11 9.60
C SER A 69 11.08 -4.09 10.58
N ASP A 70 11.20 -3.32 11.64
CA ASP A 70 10.07 -3.12 12.56
C ASP A 70 8.87 -2.56 11.81
N THR A 71 9.10 -1.64 10.86
CA THR A 71 8.03 -1.06 10.04
C THR A 71 7.34 -2.12 9.18
N SER A 72 8.11 -2.95 8.45
CA SER A 72 7.50 -3.97 7.60
C SER A 72 6.73 -5.02 8.42
N LYS A 73 7.26 -5.39 9.58
CA LYS A 73 6.58 -6.33 10.48
C LYS A 73 5.28 -5.74 11.01
N SER A 74 5.30 -4.46 11.38
CA SER A 74 4.11 -3.75 11.85
C SER A 74 3.04 -3.68 10.75
N LEU A 75 3.46 -3.39 9.52
CA LEU A 75 2.55 -3.38 8.37
C LEU A 75 1.89 -4.74 8.16
N LYS A 76 2.68 -5.80 8.24
CA LYS A 76 2.16 -7.17 8.07
C LYS A 76 1.15 -7.54 9.16
N ALA A 77 1.44 -7.16 10.41
CA ALA A 77 0.53 -7.43 11.53
C ALA A 77 -0.79 -6.69 11.36
N GLY A 78 -0.72 -5.41 10.99
CA GLY A 78 -1.92 -4.61 10.71
C GLY A 78 -2.73 -5.16 9.55
N ALA A 79 -2.04 -5.62 8.50
CA ALA A 79 -2.68 -6.23 7.34
C ALA A 79 -3.41 -7.52 7.71
N ALA A 80 -2.81 -8.36 8.55
CA ALA A 80 -3.43 -9.60 9.00
C ALA A 80 -4.73 -9.31 9.75
N ASP A 81 -4.70 -8.32 10.65
CA ASP A 81 -5.88 -7.91 11.40
C ASP A 81 -6.97 -7.36 10.46
N ASN A 82 -6.58 -6.54 9.50
CA ASN A 82 -7.53 -5.98 8.53
C ASN A 82 -8.18 -7.08 7.69
N MET A 83 -7.38 -8.02 7.18
CA MET A 83 -7.91 -9.13 6.39
C MET A 83 -8.88 -9.99 7.18
N LYS A 84 -8.55 -10.26 8.44
CA LYS A 84 -9.43 -11.00 9.34
C LYS A 84 -10.76 -10.28 9.52
N ASN A 85 -10.71 -8.98 9.75
CA ASN A 85 -11.91 -8.15 9.89
C ASN A 85 -12.75 -8.17 8.61
N LEU A 86 -12.12 -7.94 7.46
CA LEU A 86 -12.81 -7.90 6.17
C LEU A 86 -13.47 -9.23 5.83
N LYS A 87 -12.83 -10.35 6.13
CA LYS A 87 -13.39 -11.67 5.83
C LYS A 87 -14.66 -11.97 6.60
N GLY A 88 -14.87 -11.27 7.73
CA GLY A 88 -16.09 -11.40 8.52
C GLY A 88 -17.24 -10.51 8.07
N LEU A 89 -17.02 -9.65 7.06
CA LEU A 89 -18.00 -8.66 6.63
C LEU A 89 -18.55 -8.97 5.24
N LYS A 90 -19.73 -8.45 4.95
CA LYS A 90 -20.42 -8.61 3.66
C LYS A 90 -21.14 -7.31 3.28
N GLY A 91 -21.44 -7.19 1.98
CA GLY A 91 -22.28 -6.11 1.46
C GLY A 91 -21.74 -4.72 1.76
N ALA A 92 -22.62 -3.82 2.12
CA ALA A 92 -22.25 -2.42 2.39
C ALA A 92 -21.26 -2.29 3.54
N ALA A 93 -21.36 -3.15 4.56
CA ALA A 93 -20.42 -3.13 5.68
C ALA A 93 -19.00 -3.49 5.23
N PHE A 94 -18.88 -4.47 4.34
CA PHE A 94 -17.60 -4.82 3.75
C PHE A 94 -17.03 -3.65 2.94
N ASP A 95 -17.84 -3.09 2.04
CA ASP A 95 -17.40 -2.00 1.17
C ASP A 95 -16.89 -0.82 1.99
N LYS A 96 -17.65 -0.42 3.02
CA LYS A 96 -17.26 0.67 3.90
C LYS A 96 -15.94 0.38 4.61
N ALA A 97 -15.81 -0.81 5.20
CA ALA A 97 -14.61 -1.18 5.95
C ALA A 97 -13.37 -1.21 5.04
N TYR A 98 -13.52 -1.77 3.84
CA TYR A 98 -12.42 -1.82 2.87
C TYR A 98 -11.97 -0.41 2.48
N VAL A 99 -12.90 0.44 2.08
CA VAL A 99 -12.56 1.80 1.62
C VAL A 99 -12.03 2.66 2.77
N ASP A 100 -12.63 2.58 3.95
CA ASP A 100 -12.13 3.31 5.13
C ASP A 100 -10.69 2.92 5.45
N HIS A 101 -10.39 1.61 5.36
CA HIS A 101 -9.03 1.14 5.59
C HIS A 101 -8.08 1.66 4.51
N GLU A 102 -8.51 1.70 3.25
CA GLU A 102 -7.67 2.19 2.16
C GLU A 102 -7.31 3.66 2.33
N VAL A 103 -8.25 4.48 2.82
CA VAL A 103 -7.97 5.89 3.12
C VAL A 103 -6.88 5.99 4.20
N ALA A 104 -7.07 5.28 5.31
CA ALA A 104 -6.12 5.32 6.42
C ALA A 104 -4.76 4.75 6.01
N TYR A 105 -4.76 3.67 5.27
CA TYR A 105 -3.55 2.98 4.85
C TYR A 105 -2.71 3.85 3.89
N HIS A 106 -3.36 4.45 2.89
CA HIS A 106 -2.65 5.30 1.94
C HIS A 106 -2.08 6.54 2.63
N GLN A 107 -2.80 7.11 3.58
CA GLN A 107 -2.27 8.25 4.36
C GLN A 107 -1.04 7.83 5.16
N ALA A 108 -1.09 6.66 5.78
CA ALA A 108 0.04 6.14 6.56
C ALA A 108 1.25 5.88 5.66
N VAL A 109 1.01 5.33 4.46
CA VAL A 109 2.09 5.07 3.49
C VAL A 109 2.72 6.38 3.02
N LEU A 110 1.91 7.39 2.71
CA LEU A 110 2.44 8.71 2.33
C LEU A 110 3.30 9.30 3.44
N ASP A 111 2.83 9.22 4.68
CA ASP A 111 3.60 9.73 5.82
C ASP A 111 4.92 8.98 5.97
N ALA A 112 4.91 7.67 5.78
CA ALA A 112 6.13 6.86 5.84
C ALA A 112 7.10 7.24 4.71
N ILE A 113 6.57 7.46 3.50
CA ILE A 113 7.40 7.90 2.36
C ILE A 113 8.11 9.20 2.70
N ASP A 114 7.38 10.18 3.20
CA ASP A 114 7.91 11.52 3.46
C ASP A 114 8.83 11.58 4.67
N LYS A 115 8.49 10.86 5.73
CA LYS A 115 9.20 10.99 7.02
C LYS A 115 10.29 9.95 7.24
N VAL A 116 10.19 8.81 6.56
CA VAL A 116 11.07 7.66 6.81
C VAL A 116 11.83 7.23 5.55
N LEU A 117 11.13 6.95 4.46
CA LEU A 117 11.75 6.32 3.31
C LEU A 117 12.65 7.27 2.52
N ILE A 118 12.12 8.43 2.14
CA ILE A 118 12.91 9.41 1.38
C ILE A 118 14.12 9.89 2.19
N PRO A 119 13.94 10.31 3.47
CA PRO A 119 15.08 10.79 4.24
C PRO A 119 16.18 9.75 4.49
N ASN A 120 15.84 8.47 4.53
CA ASN A 120 16.78 7.40 4.88
C ASN A 120 17.36 6.64 3.68
N ALA A 121 16.78 6.78 2.49
CA ALA A 121 17.28 6.10 1.30
C ALA A 121 18.67 6.65 0.94
N GLN A 122 19.66 5.75 0.89
CA GLN A 122 21.04 6.11 0.56
C GLN A 122 21.28 6.03 -0.95
N ASN A 123 20.74 5.00 -1.59
CA ASN A 123 20.93 4.80 -3.02
C ASN A 123 20.04 5.76 -3.80
N ALA A 124 20.62 6.50 -4.75
CA ALA A 124 19.89 7.52 -5.53
C ALA A 124 18.78 6.92 -6.38
N GLU A 125 18.98 5.73 -6.95
CA GLU A 125 17.97 5.08 -7.77
C GLU A 125 16.78 4.60 -6.92
N LEU A 126 17.06 4.06 -5.74
CA LEU A 126 16.00 3.66 -4.80
C LEU A 126 15.20 4.87 -4.37
N LYS A 127 15.87 5.93 -3.98
CA LYS A 127 15.21 7.18 -3.60
C LYS A 127 14.37 7.72 -4.76
N GLY A 128 14.93 7.70 -5.97
CA GLY A 128 14.24 8.14 -7.19
C GLY A 128 12.96 7.37 -7.45
N LEU A 129 12.99 6.05 -7.25
CA LEU A 129 11.78 5.21 -7.39
C LEU A 129 10.70 5.65 -6.40
N ILE A 130 11.08 5.84 -5.14
CA ILE A 130 10.12 6.24 -4.08
C ILE A 130 9.51 7.60 -4.40
N VAL A 131 10.34 8.56 -4.82
CA VAL A 131 9.87 9.90 -5.22
C VAL A 131 8.91 9.79 -6.41
N LYS A 132 9.23 8.92 -7.36
CA LYS A 132 8.40 8.71 -8.56
C LYS A 132 7.04 8.13 -8.24
N VAL A 133 6.96 7.17 -7.30
CA VAL A 133 5.68 6.51 -6.97
C VAL A 133 4.81 7.32 -6.01
N ARG A 134 5.39 8.29 -5.32
CA ARG A 134 4.64 9.08 -4.33
C ARG A 134 3.38 9.74 -4.92
N PRO A 135 3.43 10.39 -6.10
CA PRO A 135 2.21 10.98 -6.69
C PRO A 135 1.10 9.95 -6.94
N ALA A 136 1.45 8.73 -7.31
CA ALA A 136 0.46 7.67 -7.52
C ALA A 136 -0.23 7.30 -6.20
N ILE A 137 0.54 7.19 -5.12
CA ILE A 137 -0.03 6.90 -3.78
C ILE A 137 -0.95 8.04 -3.35
N ALA A 138 -0.53 9.30 -3.57
CA ALA A 138 -1.37 10.46 -3.25
C ALA A 138 -2.66 10.45 -4.06
N ALA A 139 -2.59 10.10 -5.35
CA ALA A 139 -3.77 10.00 -6.21
C ALA A 139 -4.71 8.87 -5.74
N HIS A 140 -4.15 7.73 -5.33
CA HIS A 140 -4.93 6.64 -4.77
C HIS A 140 -5.67 7.07 -3.50
N LEU A 141 -5.02 7.86 -2.65
CA LEU A 141 -5.64 8.37 -1.43
C LEU A 141 -6.85 9.24 -1.76
N GLU A 142 -6.70 10.17 -2.70
CA GLU A 142 -7.80 11.05 -3.11
C GLU A 142 -8.94 10.24 -3.74
N HIS A 143 -8.62 9.24 -4.54
CA HIS A 143 -9.61 8.36 -5.14
C HIS A 143 -10.37 7.57 -4.04
N ALA A 144 -9.64 7.04 -3.07
CA ALA A 144 -10.26 6.32 -1.94
C ALA A 144 -11.21 7.24 -1.16
N LYS A 145 -10.82 8.48 -0.94
CA LYS A 145 -11.69 9.47 -0.26
C LYS A 145 -12.95 9.75 -1.06
N MET A 146 -12.84 9.81 -2.39
CA MET A 146 -13.98 10.01 -3.26
C MET A 146 -14.95 8.82 -3.18
N VAL A 147 -14.44 7.60 -3.26
CA VAL A 147 -15.26 6.39 -3.12
C VAL A 147 -15.93 6.36 -1.74
N GLN A 148 -15.16 6.70 -0.69
CA GLN A 148 -15.68 6.77 0.67
C GLN A 148 -16.86 7.74 0.77
N SER A 149 -16.71 8.92 0.18
CA SER A 149 -17.77 9.93 0.15
C SER A 149 -19.01 9.42 -0.59
N ASP A 150 -18.80 8.76 -1.74
CA ASP A 150 -19.90 8.24 -2.54
C ASP A 150 -20.65 7.13 -1.80
N LEU A 151 -19.95 6.26 -1.08
CA LEU A 151 -20.60 5.23 -0.26
C LEU A 151 -21.43 5.83 0.86
N ALA A 152 -20.98 6.93 1.44
CA ALA A 152 -21.71 7.60 2.54
C ALA A 152 -23.02 8.24 2.08
N LYS A 153 -23.17 8.49 0.78
CA LYS A 153 -24.38 9.12 0.21
C LYS A 153 -25.51 8.13 -0.04
N LYS A 154 -25.26 6.84 0.10
CA LYS A 154 -26.26 5.80 -0.22
C LYS A 154 -27.06 5.35 0.99
#